data_6a85d0238767b1d7471ba5bd670dd8d1
#
_entry.id   6a85d0238767b1d7471ba5bd670dd8d1
#
_cell.length_a   1.000
_cell.length_b   1.000
_cell.length_c   1.000
_cell.angle_alpha   90.00
_cell.angle_beta   90.00
_cell.angle_gamma   90.00
#
_symmetry.space_group_name_H-M   'P 1'
#
loop_
_entity.id
_entity.type
_entity.pdbx_description
1 polymer ?
#
loop_
_entity_poly.entity_id
_entity_poly.type
_entity_poly.pdbx_seq_one_letter_code
_entity_poly.pdbx_strand_id
1 'polypeptide(L)'
;MVDKYIDQFKKINVAKRDGVKAPHKAVLLLAVIDLVERGVITTPKIELTVELECAYQNIWERYVYNTQTFQPRLTTPFWHLNNEDFWRLRTYSGQPVSESDNASSIKSMREKIYALLDVVLFEELKKAENRAKLRVTLISNYF
;
A
#
# COMPACT_ATOMS: atom_id res chain seq x y z
N MET A 1 18.79 -2.27 -8.57
CA MET A 1 17.93 -1.31 -7.85
C MET A 1 16.54 -1.88 -7.57
N VAL A 2 15.81 -2.30 -8.60
CA VAL A 2 14.48 -2.90 -8.37
C VAL A 2 14.57 -4.21 -7.57
N ASP A 3 15.66 -4.95 -7.69
CA ASP A 3 15.85 -6.24 -6.99
C ASP A 3 15.72 -6.11 -5.48
N LYS A 4 16.20 -5.01 -4.91
CA LYS A 4 16.04 -4.73 -3.48
C LYS A 4 14.56 -4.70 -3.08
N TYR A 5 13.73 -4.07 -3.90
CA TYR A 5 12.31 -3.92 -3.61
C TYR A 5 11.53 -5.21 -3.89
N ILE A 6 11.97 -5.99 -4.89
CA ILE A 6 11.42 -7.32 -5.11
C ILE A 6 11.61 -8.15 -3.84
N ASP A 7 12.82 -8.14 -3.25
CA ASP A 7 13.09 -8.86 -2.02
C ASP A 7 12.26 -8.34 -0.85
N GLN A 8 12.15 -7.02 -0.70
CA GLN A 8 11.33 -6.43 0.36
C GLN A 8 9.86 -6.79 0.21
N PHE A 9 9.33 -6.77 -1.01
CA PHE A 9 7.93 -7.12 -1.28
C PHE A 9 7.64 -8.59 -1.00
N LYS A 10 8.60 -9.49 -1.21
CA LYS A 10 8.45 -10.90 -0.85
C LYS A 10 8.33 -11.12 0.66
N LYS A 11 8.90 -10.21 1.45
CA LYS A 11 9.06 -10.36 2.91
C LYS A 11 8.18 -9.41 3.71
N ILE A 12 7.12 -8.89 3.13
CA ILE A 12 6.21 -8.00 3.85
C ILE A 12 5.60 -8.76 5.03
N ASN A 13 5.64 -8.12 6.20
CA ASN A 13 5.05 -8.69 7.40
C ASN A 13 3.53 -8.61 7.31
N VAL A 14 2.89 -9.75 7.15
CA VAL A 14 1.43 -9.86 7.05
C VAL A 14 0.90 -10.86 8.05
N ALA A 15 -0.31 -10.60 8.57
CA ALA A 15 -1.01 -11.53 9.41
C ALA A 15 -1.47 -12.74 8.59
N LYS A 16 -1.65 -13.87 9.28
CA LYS A 16 -2.25 -15.07 8.69
C LYS A 16 -3.52 -15.40 9.44
N ARG A 17 -4.55 -15.78 8.72
CA ARG A 17 -5.82 -16.20 9.29
C ARG A 17 -6.29 -17.44 8.53
N ASP A 18 -6.52 -18.54 9.28
CA ASP A 18 -6.88 -19.84 8.70
C ASP A 18 -5.84 -20.32 7.66
N GLY A 19 -4.57 -20.06 7.91
CA GLY A 19 -3.48 -20.45 7.02
C GLY A 19 -3.31 -19.55 5.78
N VAL A 20 -4.15 -18.51 5.64
CA VAL A 20 -4.13 -17.61 4.49
C VAL A 20 -3.50 -16.28 4.88
N LYS A 21 -2.57 -15.79 4.08
CA LYS A 21 -1.94 -14.48 4.29
C LYS A 21 -2.96 -13.37 4.10
N ALA A 22 -2.97 -12.39 5.00
CA ALA A 22 -3.81 -11.20 4.85
C ALA A 22 -3.35 -10.40 3.63
N PRO A 23 -4.26 -10.10 2.69
CA PRO A 23 -3.88 -9.49 1.40
C PRO A 23 -3.82 -7.97 1.42
N HIS A 24 -4.17 -7.32 2.53
CA HIS A 24 -4.41 -5.87 2.59
C HIS A 24 -3.21 -5.05 2.11
N LYS A 25 -2.00 -5.33 2.61
CA LYS A 25 -0.80 -4.58 2.23
C LYS A 25 -0.47 -4.76 0.75
N ALA A 26 -0.60 -5.98 0.24
CA ALA A 26 -0.35 -6.26 -1.17
C ALA A 26 -1.36 -5.54 -2.07
N VAL A 27 -2.64 -5.53 -1.69
CA VAL A 27 -3.68 -4.80 -2.44
C VAL A 27 -3.37 -3.31 -2.47
N LEU A 28 -2.96 -2.74 -1.33
CA LEU A 28 -2.61 -1.31 -1.29
C LEU A 28 -1.41 -1.00 -2.19
N LEU A 29 -0.39 -1.83 -2.16
CA LEU A 29 0.78 -1.61 -3.02
C LEU A 29 0.44 -1.76 -4.50
N LEU A 30 -0.42 -2.73 -4.85
CA LEU A 30 -0.92 -2.85 -6.22
C LEU A 30 -1.71 -1.61 -6.65
N ALA A 31 -2.50 -1.04 -5.74
CA ALA A 31 -3.24 0.19 -6.01
C ALA A 31 -2.30 1.36 -6.26
N VAL A 32 -1.23 1.49 -5.46
CA VAL A 32 -0.22 2.53 -5.66
C VAL A 32 0.47 2.38 -7.01
N ILE A 33 0.86 1.16 -7.37
CA ILE A 33 1.50 0.88 -8.66
C ILE A 33 0.56 1.28 -9.81
N ASP A 34 -0.72 0.93 -9.70
CA ASP A 34 -1.72 1.27 -10.71
C ASP A 34 -1.87 2.78 -10.89
N LEU A 35 -1.92 3.53 -9.78
CA LEU A 35 -2.06 4.98 -9.84
C LEU A 35 -0.79 5.67 -10.34
N VAL A 36 0.38 5.14 -10.07
CA VAL A 36 1.63 5.64 -10.68
C VAL A 36 1.59 5.43 -12.19
N GLU A 37 1.18 4.26 -12.63
CA GLU A 37 1.07 3.95 -14.07
C GLU A 37 0.10 4.90 -14.78
N ARG A 38 -1.04 5.22 -14.15
CA ARG A 38 -2.06 6.11 -14.73
C ARG A 38 -1.71 7.60 -14.62
N GLY A 39 -0.58 7.94 -13.99
CA GLY A 39 -0.17 9.32 -13.81
C GLY A 39 -0.95 10.09 -12.74
N VAL A 40 -1.69 9.39 -11.88
CA VAL A 40 -2.42 10.00 -10.76
C VAL A 40 -1.49 10.29 -9.59
N ILE A 41 -0.62 9.32 -9.25
CA ILE A 41 0.44 9.54 -8.26
C ILE A 41 1.69 9.95 -9.02
N THR A 42 2.14 11.18 -8.78
CA THR A 42 3.27 11.78 -9.51
C THR A 42 4.45 12.11 -8.62
N THR A 43 4.34 11.92 -7.32
CA THR A 43 5.41 12.15 -6.34
C THR A 43 5.43 11.03 -5.32
N PRO A 44 6.50 10.88 -4.52
CA PRO A 44 6.53 9.87 -3.46
C PRO A 44 5.50 10.08 -2.35
N LYS A 45 4.81 11.20 -2.31
CA LYS A 45 3.78 11.48 -1.32
C LYS A 45 2.49 10.75 -1.68
N ILE A 46 2.09 9.82 -0.82
CA ILE A 46 0.89 9.02 -0.99
C ILE A 46 -0.17 9.51 -0.02
N GLU A 47 -1.24 10.08 -0.57
CA GLU A 47 -2.37 10.58 0.22
C GLU A 47 -3.55 9.62 0.12
N LEU A 48 -4.42 9.64 1.14
CA LEU A 48 -5.64 8.82 1.16
C LEU A 48 -6.72 9.48 0.30
N THR A 49 -6.52 9.49 -1.01
CA THR A 49 -7.43 10.10 -1.96
C THR A 49 -8.58 9.18 -2.32
N VAL A 50 -9.62 9.73 -2.94
CA VAL A 50 -10.73 8.95 -3.48
C VAL A 50 -10.21 8.01 -4.58
N GLU A 51 -9.27 8.47 -5.39
CA GLU A 51 -8.65 7.65 -6.42
C GLU A 51 -7.95 6.42 -5.82
N LEU A 52 -7.26 6.59 -4.69
CA LEU A 52 -6.62 5.46 -4.01
C LEU A 52 -7.67 4.50 -3.44
N GLU A 53 -8.75 5.02 -2.85
CA GLU A 53 -9.85 4.17 -2.38
C GLU A 53 -10.45 3.34 -3.50
N CYS A 54 -10.72 3.97 -4.64
CA CYS A 54 -11.32 3.27 -5.79
C CYS A 54 -10.37 2.21 -6.34
N ALA A 55 -9.09 2.53 -6.49
CA ALA A 55 -8.10 1.57 -6.99
C ALA A 55 -7.95 0.40 -6.02
N TYR A 56 -7.90 0.67 -4.72
CA TYR A 56 -7.82 -0.36 -3.69
C TYR A 56 -9.03 -1.30 -3.76
N GLN A 57 -10.23 -0.75 -3.83
CA GLN A 57 -11.45 -1.55 -3.88
C GLN A 57 -11.52 -2.40 -5.15
N ASN A 58 -11.16 -1.83 -6.30
CA ASN A 58 -11.17 -2.55 -7.56
C ASN A 58 -10.20 -3.73 -7.56
N ILE A 59 -9.01 -3.51 -7.02
CA ILE A 59 -8.00 -4.57 -6.93
C ILE A 59 -8.43 -5.63 -5.92
N TRP A 60 -9.00 -5.21 -4.80
CA TRP A 60 -9.55 -6.15 -3.82
C TRP A 60 -10.57 -7.08 -4.47
N GLU A 61 -11.53 -6.54 -5.19
CA GLU A 61 -12.57 -7.33 -5.86
C GLU A 61 -12.00 -8.28 -6.91
N ARG A 62 -10.89 -7.90 -7.54
CA ARG A 62 -10.28 -8.72 -8.59
C ARG A 62 -9.48 -9.89 -8.03
N TYR A 63 -8.75 -9.69 -6.94
CA TYR A 63 -7.76 -10.66 -6.47
C TYR A 63 -8.13 -11.37 -5.18
N VAL A 64 -8.96 -10.79 -4.34
CA VAL A 64 -9.31 -11.39 -3.04
C VAL A 64 -10.59 -12.20 -3.18
N TYR A 65 -10.44 -13.53 -3.10
CA TYR A 65 -11.57 -14.44 -3.23
C TYR A 65 -12.16 -14.87 -1.89
N ASN A 66 -11.37 -14.77 -0.81
CA ASN A 66 -11.80 -15.20 0.51
C ASN A 66 -12.41 -14.02 1.28
N THR A 67 -13.57 -13.55 0.81
CA THR A 67 -14.24 -12.38 1.35
C THR A 67 -14.83 -12.58 2.72
N GLN A 68 -14.98 -13.82 3.16
CA GLN A 68 -15.50 -14.13 4.50
C GLN A 68 -14.42 -13.97 5.56
N THR A 69 -13.16 -14.24 5.21
CA THR A 69 -12.05 -14.15 6.15
C THR A 69 -11.53 -12.74 6.30
N PHE A 70 -11.47 -11.97 5.20
CA PHE A 70 -10.87 -10.63 5.18
C PHE A 70 -11.84 -9.60 4.63
N GLN A 71 -11.80 -8.39 5.22
CA GLN A 71 -12.60 -7.26 4.80
C GLN A 71 -11.69 -6.16 4.21
N PRO A 72 -12.13 -5.46 3.15
CA PRO A 72 -11.31 -4.42 2.52
C PRO A 72 -11.31 -3.14 3.35
N ARG A 73 -10.31 -2.98 4.22
CA ARG A 73 -10.12 -1.79 5.04
C ARG A 73 -8.83 -1.10 4.66
N LEU A 74 -8.93 -0.04 3.87
CA LEU A 74 -7.76 0.68 3.40
C LEU A 74 -6.94 1.31 4.54
N THR A 75 -7.59 1.81 5.59
CA THR A 75 -6.89 2.45 6.70
C THR A 75 -5.93 1.50 7.41
N THR A 76 -6.25 0.23 7.49
CA THR A 76 -5.42 -0.76 8.16
C THR A 76 -4.05 -0.94 7.48
N PRO A 77 -3.97 -1.29 6.18
CA PRO A 77 -2.65 -1.43 5.54
C PRO A 77 -1.95 -0.09 5.38
N PHE A 78 -2.70 1.00 5.19
CA PHE A 78 -2.09 2.33 5.07
C PHE A 78 -1.28 2.67 6.32
N TRP A 79 -1.82 2.37 7.50
CA TRP A 79 -1.14 2.55 8.77
C TRP A 79 0.00 1.55 8.96
N HIS A 80 -0.28 0.26 8.77
CA HIS A 80 0.67 -0.80 9.13
C HIS A 80 1.84 -0.97 8.17
N LEU A 81 1.77 -0.45 6.93
CA LEU A 81 2.93 -0.43 6.04
C LEU A 81 4.08 0.38 6.60
N ASN A 82 3.83 1.23 7.61
CA ASN A 82 4.90 1.96 8.30
C ASN A 82 5.91 1.01 8.98
N ASN A 83 5.58 -0.26 9.14
CA ASN A 83 6.52 -1.27 9.63
C ASN A 83 7.56 -1.68 8.59
N GLU A 84 7.33 -1.34 7.32
CA GLU A 84 8.25 -1.66 6.22
C GLU A 84 9.18 -0.48 5.95
N ASP A 85 10.38 -0.78 5.42
CA ASP A 85 11.40 0.27 5.21
C ASP A 85 11.03 1.28 4.11
N PHE A 86 10.19 0.86 3.16
CA PHE A 86 9.86 1.67 1.99
C PHE A 86 8.65 2.60 2.18
N TRP A 87 8.02 2.60 3.35
CA TRP A 87 6.79 3.35 3.63
C TRP A 87 6.93 4.06 4.97
N ARG A 88 6.77 5.40 4.99
CA ARG A 88 6.87 6.17 6.22
C ARG A 88 5.67 7.10 6.37
N LEU A 89 4.98 6.99 7.49
CA LEU A 89 3.87 7.89 7.80
C LEU A 89 4.39 9.24 8.25
N ARG A 90 3.67 10.29 7.88
CA ARG A 90 3.92 11.67 8.28
C ARG A 90 2.60 12.33 8.64
N THR A 91 2.64 13.28 9.57
CA THR A 91 1.46 14.06 9.93
C THR A 91 1.47 15.39 9.18
N TYR A 92 0.28 15.90 8.87
CA TYR A 92 0.17 17.24 8.27
C TYR A 92 0.51 18.35 9.28
N SER A 93 0.37 18.05 10.58
CA SER A 93 0.72 19.02 11.63
C SER A 93 2.21 19.20 11.82
N GLY A 94 3.03 18.28 11.29
CA GLY A 94 4.47 18.27 11.51
C GLY A 94 4.90 17.63 12.82
N GLN A 95 3.95 17.20 13.66
CA GLN A 95 4.26 16.48 14.88
C GLN A 95 4.59 15.02 14.59
N PRO A 96 5.31 14.32 15.49
CA PRO A 96 5.54 12.89 15.32
C PRO A 96 4.22 12.12 15.23
N VAL A 97 4.21 11.07 14.41
CA VAL A 97 3.05 10.19 14.28
C VAL A 97 2.81 9.49 15.62
N SER A 98 1.56 9.47 16.07
CA SER A 98 1.16 8.84 17.33
C SER A 98 -0.07 7.95 17.12
N GLU A 99 -0.39 7.12 18.10
CA GLU A 99 -1.54 6.24 18.05
C GLU A 99 -2.86 6.98 17.82
N SER A 100 -2.96 8.23 18.26
CA SER A 100 -4.15 9.04 18.05
C SER A 100 -4.38 9.36 16.56
N ASP A 101 -3.35 9.24 15.73
CA ASP A 101 -3.46 9.43 14.27
C ASP A 101 -3.99 8.19 13.57
N ASN A 102 -4.04 7.05 14.24
CA ASN A 102 -4.57 5.80 13.70
C ASN A 102 -6.10 5.80 13.80
N ALA A 103 -6.72 6.51 12.87
CA ALA A 103 -8.17 6.63 12.85
C ALA A 103 -8.81 5.47 12.08
N SER A 104 -10.00 5.04 12.52
CA SER A 104 -10.71 3.94 11.87
C SER A 104 -11.39 4.37 10.57
N SER A 105 -11.74 5.67 10.44
CA SER A 105 -12.38 6.14 9.21
C SER A 105 -11.35 6.76 8.27
N ILE A 106 -11.57 6.53 6.98
CA ILE A 106 -10.72 7.10 5.92
C ILE A 106 -10.71 8.61 5.99
N LYS A 107 -11.87 9.22 6.21
CA LYS A 107 -12.00 10.68 6.28
C LYS A 107 -11.12 11.27 7.39
N SER A 108 -11.18 10.69 8.59
CA SER A 108 -10.38 11.17 9.72
C SER A 108 -8.89 10.96 9.46
N MET A 109 -8.52 9.78 8.98
CA MET A 109 -7.11 9.49 8.71
C MET A 109 -6.55 10.39 7.60
N ARG A 110 -7.33 10.63 6.56
CA ARG A 110 -6.97 11.52 5.44
C ARG A 110 -6.57 12.90 5.90
N GLU A 111 -7.24 13.42 6.91
CA GLU A 111 -6.98 14.76 7.43
C GLU A 111 -5.72 14.83 8.29
N LYS A 112 -5.28 13.71 8.82
CA LYS A 112 -4.19 13.66 9.80
C LYS A 112 -2.86 13.27 9.21
N ILE A 113 -2.82 12.27 8.33
CA ILE A 113 -1.57 11.66 7.87
C ILE A 113 -1.54 11.44 6.37
N TYR A 114 -0.33 11.31 5.88
CA TYR A 114 -0.02 10.79 4.54
C TYR A 114 1.17 9.86 4.67
N ALA A 115 1.52 9.16 3.60
CA ALA A 115 2.70 8.30 3.57
C ALA A 115 3.73 8.86 2.60
N LEU A 116 5.00 8.63 2.92
CA LEU A 116 6.10 8.87 1.99
C LEU A 116 6.65 7.53 1.54
N LEU A 117 6.59 7.30 0.24
CA LEU A 117 7.22 6.15 -0.37
C LEU A 117 8.72 6.43 -0.49
N ASP A 118 9.54 5.40 -0.33
CA ASP A 118 10.98 5.53 -0.58
C ASP A 118 11.17 6.13 -1.98
N VAL A 119 11.97 7.19 -2.08
CA VAL A 119 12.18 7.93 -3.33
C VAL A 119 12.72 7.03 -4.42
N VAL A 120 13.64 6.13 -4.09
CA VAL A 120 14.22 5.20 -5.07
C VAL A 120 13.16 4.23 -5.58
N LEU A 121 12.32 3.72 -4.69
CA LEU A 121 11.21 2.86 -5.10
C LEU A 121 10.26 3.63 -6.04
N PHE A 122 9.93 4.85 -5.71
CA PHE A 122 9.07 5.66 -6.56
C PHE A 122 9.66 5.83 -7.96
N GLU A 123 10.97 6.10 -8.05
CA GLU A 123 11.65 6.21 -9.35
C GLU A 123 11.61 4.88 -10.13
N GLU A 124 11.77 3.76 -9.44
CA GLU A 124 11.65 2.45 -10.09
C GLU A 124 10.22 2.20 -10.60
N LEU A 125 9.21 2.69 -9.90
CA LEU A 125 7.81 2.54 -10.30
C LEU A 125 7.45 3.36 -11.55
N LYS A 126 8.27 4.31 -11.94
CA LYS A 126 8.06 5.05 -13.20
C LYS A 126 8.35 4.21 -14.43
N LYS A 127 9.07 3.11 -14.26
CA LYS A 127 9.47 2.23 -15.36
C LYS A 127 8.49 1.06 -15.49
N ALA A 128 7.94 0.89 -16.70
CA ALA A 128 6.92 -0.14 -16.95
C ALA A 128 7.41 -1.55 -16.61
N GLU A 129 8.67 -1.86 -16.96
CA GLU A 129 9.25 -3.18 -16.67
C GLU A 129 9.35 -3.46 -15.17
N ASN A 130 9.66 -2.44 -14.39
CA ASN A 130 9.79 -2.57 -12.93
C ASN A 130 8.42 -2.68 -12.27
N ARG A 131 7.42 -1.94 -12.76
CA ARG A 131 6.04 -2.13 -12.31
C ARG A 131 5.58 -3.55 -12.53
N ALA A 132 5.87 -4.12 -13.70
CA ALA A 132 5.48 -5.49 -14.01
C ALA A 132 6.13 -6.49 -13.06
N LYS A 133 7.42 -6.34 -12.79
CA LYS A 133 8.16 -7.22 -11.87
C LYS A 133 7.59 -7.16 -10.45
N LEU A 134 7.29 -5.96 -9.97
CA LEU A 134 6.76 -5.79 -8.61
C LEU A 134 5.33 -6.29 -8.51
N ARG A 135 4.50 -6.10 -9.54
CA ARG A 135 3.15 -6.69 -9.58
C ARG A 135 3.19 -8.20 -9.49
N VAL A 136 4.05 -8.85 -10.30
CA VAL A 136 4.19 -10.30 -10.28
C VAL A 136 4.60 -10.78 -8.90
N THR A 137 5.54 -10.07 -8.27
CA THR A 137 6.01 -10.40 -6.93
C THR A 137 4.87 -10.38 -5.91
N LEU A 138 4.05 -9.32 -5.94
CA LEU A 138 2.92 -9.19 -5.02
C LEU A 138 1.86 -10.27 -5.27
N ILE A 139 1.50 -10.48 -6.53
CA ILE A 139 0.46 -11.45 -6.88
C ILE A 139 0.90 -12.86 -6.53
N SER A 140 2.16 -13.22 -6.85
CA SER A 140 2.68 -14.57 -6.60
C SER A 140 2.83 -14.91 -5.12
N ASN A 141 3.07 -13.92 -4.27
CA ASN A 141 3.36 -14.17 -2.86
C ASN A 141 2.16 -14.00 -1.93
N TYR A 142 1.13 -13.25 -2.32
CA TYR A 142 0.03 -12.90 -1.40
C TYR A 142 -1.37 -13.30 -1.89
N PHE A 143 -1.47 -13.87 -3.09
CA PHE A 143 -2.77 -14.29 -3.65
C PHE A 143 -2.83 -15.71 -4.19
#